data_d23eab05a75b799bb4a0b41278c223af
#
_entry.id   d23eab05a75b799bb4a0b41278c223af
#
_cell.length_a   1.000
_cell.length_b   1.000
_cell.length_c   1.000
_cell.angle_alpha   90.00
_cell.angle_beta   90.00
_cell.angle_gamma   90.00
#
_symmetry.space_group_name_H-M   'P 1'
#
loop_
_entity.id
_entity.type
_entity.pdbx_description
1 polymer ?
#
loop_
_entity_poly.entity_id
_entity_poly.type
_entity_poly.pdbx_seq_one_letter_code
_entity_poly.pdbx_strand_id
1 'polypeptide(L)'
;HKAYTFGRTTKTFDKYVKFFFQVKEEAEQTGNEGLRSLAKLMLNSLWGKLGQKSYAITEWVHTVEREHHLQRQFASGAFEMISCVPKTDSFIHYDYRIVHDFNNLQNTAVHIAAHVSTWGRVILHRKVLRHHGQRALYCDTDSAIIYLRKEDTMPFVGDNLGDLTNEVPKILKDGGKTFTGEAYIREAVFVAPKTYALHIQTTCGVNYYKVVCKGFEPSYQNAKEFHFENFKKLVLSKTSDGPDGLDYLMGAPTLRFESSMSRNKIVPTESYAVKKLTGAYDKGVNHPLDKRLVIPYGPFQPQASFLQELHPTKHYE
;
A
#
# COMPACT_ATOMS: atom_id res chain seq x y z
N HIS A 1 30.23 2.48 -5.31
CA HIS A 1 29.19 2.34 -4.28
C HIS A 1 29.86 2.07 -2.94
N LYS A 2 29.42 2.73 -1.87
CA LYS A 2 29.88 2.47 -0.50
C LYS A 2 28.80 1.69 0.25
N ALA A 3 29.18 0.63 0.95
CA ALA A 3 28.31 -0.13 1.83
C ALA A 3 28.80 0.01 3.27
N TYR A 4 27.86 0.17 4.19
CA TYR A 4 28.13 0.18 5.62
C TYR A 4 27.65 -1.14 6.21
N THR A 5 28.54 -1.81 6.94
CA THR A 5 28.22 -3.05 7.65
C THR A 5 28.32 -2.81 9.14
N PHE A 6 27.42 -3.41 9.91
CA PHE A 6 27.36 -3.29 11.36
C PHE A 6 27.73 -4.63 11.98
N GLY A 7 28.78 -4.64 12.78
CA GLY A 7 29.28 -5.85 13.44
C GLY A 7 28.50 -6.26 14.69
N ARG A 8 27.54 -5.44 15.15
CA ARG A 8 26.75 -5.72 16.34
C ARG A 8 25.26 -5.62 16.03
N THR A 9 24.50 -6.56 16.52
CA THR A 9 23.03 -6.55 16.53
C THR A 9 22.53 -6.36 17.95
N THR A 10 21.47 -5.58 18.13
CA THR A 10 20.81 -5.41 19.43
C THR A 10 19.34 -5.78 19.31
N LYS A 11 18.76 -6.26 20.40
CA LYS A 11 17.33 -6.55 20.48
C LYS A 11 16.55 -5.35 21.06
N THR A 12 16.85 -4.17 20.59
CA THR A 12 16.33 -2.90 21.14
C THR A 12 14.81 -2.87 21.23
N PHE A 13 14.12 -3.41 20.23
CA PHE A 13 12.65 -3.37 20.15
C PHE A 13 11.98 -4.70 20.57
N ASP A 14 12.74 -5.70 21.01
CA ASP A 14 12.22 -7.05 21.28
C ASP A 14 11.07 -7.04 22.31
N LYS A 15 11.26 -6.34 23.43
CA LYS A 15 10.23 -6.23 24.46
C LYS A 15 8.96 -5.55 23.98
N TYR A 16 9.11 -4.45 23.21
CA TYR A 16 7.99 -3.72 22.66
C TYR A 16 7.19 -4.59 21.67
N VAL A 17 7.89 -5.21 20.72
CA VAL A 17 7.25 -6.04 19.69
C VAL A 17 6.54 -7.24 20.31
N LYS A 18 7.18 -7.95 21.24
CA LYS A 18 6.57 -9.09 21.93
C LYS A 18 5.34 -8.70 22.72
N PHE A 19 5.40 -7.60 23.46
CA PHE A 19 4.27 -7.09 24.23
C PHE A 19 3.05 -6.81 23.36
N PHE A 20 3.21 -5.99 22.32
CA PHE A 20 2.06 -5.66 21.46
C PHE A 20 1.62 -6.84 20.58
N PHE A 21 2.50 -7.75 20.25
CA PHE A 21 2.13 -8.99 19.57
C PHE A 21 1.24 -9.85 20.47
N GLN A 22 1.61 -10.05 21.72
CA GLN A 22 0.81 -10.77 22.71
C GLN A 22 -0.55 -10.10 22.94
N VAL A 23 -0.59 -8.77 23.12
CA VAL A 23 -1.86 -8.01 23.26
C VAL A 23 -2.76 -8.24 22.04
N LYS A 24 -2.18 -8.26 20.83
CA LYS A 24 -2.93 -8.53 19.61
C LYS A 24 -3.53 -9.94 19.59
N GLU A 25 -2.77 -10.97 20.00
CA GLU A 25 -3.24 -12.35 20.06
C GLU A 25 -4.35 -12.52 21.10
N GLU A 26 -4.17 -11.99 22.31
CA GLU A 26 -5.18 -12.01 23.37
C GLU A 26 -6.47 -11.31 22.94
N ALA A 27 -6.35 -10.16 22.26
CA ALA A 27 -7.48 -9.43 21.73
C ALA A 27 -8.22 -10.20 20.62
N GLU A 28 -7.50 -10.95 19.79
CA GLU A 28 -8.09 -11.81 18.75
C GLU A 28 -8.84 -13.00 19.38
N GLN A 29 -8.30 -13.62 20.43
CA GLN A 29 -8.94 -14.71 21.17
C GLN A 29 -10.21 -14.26 21.90
N THR A 30 -10.20 -13.04 22.45
CA THR A 30 -11.34 -12.47 23.20
C THR A 30 -12.36 -11.75 22.30
N GLY A 31 -12.10 -11.67 20.99
CA GLY A 31 -12.97 -10.94 20.04
C GLY A 31 -12.96 -9.42 20.23
N ASN A 32 -11.95 -8.86 20.90
CA ASN A 32 -11.83 -7.41 21.10
C ASN A 32 -11.15 -6.74 19.91
N GLU A 33 -11.93 -6.44 18.86
CA GLU A 33 -11.41 -5.82 17.64
C GLU A 33 -10.80 -4.43 17.86
N GLY A 34 -11.27 -3.67 18.82
CA GLY A 34 -10.71 -2.36 19.17
C GLY A 34 -9.27 -2.48 19.68
N LEU A 35 -9.06 -3.35 20.66
CA LEU A 35 -7.73 -3.60 21.24
C LEU A 35 -6.79 -4.24 20.21
N ARG A 36 -7.30 -5.16 19.39
CA ARG A 36 -6.55 -5.78 18.29
C ARG A 36 -6.06 -4.73 17.28
N SER A 37 -6.94 -3.81 16.88
CA SER A 37 -6.60 -2.73 15.95
C SER A 37 -5.57 -1.76 16.55
N LEU A 38 -5.69 -1.44 17.83
CA LEU A 38 -4.72 -0.61 18.54
C LEU A 38 -3.34 -1.29 18.60
N ALA A 39 -3.28 -2.55 18.98
CA ALA A 39 -2.02 -3.31 19.04
C ALA A 39 -1.35 -3.38 17.65
N LYS A 40 -2.13 -3.63 16.59
CA LYS A 40 -1.64 -3.60 15.21
C LYS A 40 -1.12 -2.22 14.81
N LEU A 41 -1.80 -1.15 15.21
CA LEU A 41 -1.35 0.22 14.97
C LEU A 41 0.00 0.49 15.66
N MET A 42 0.15 0.07 16.92
CA MET A 42 1.39 0.24 17.67
C MET A 42 2.57 -0.50 17.02
N LEU A 43 2.37 -1.74 16.59
CA LEU A 43 3.40 -2.52 15.88
C LEU A 43 3.82 -1.84 14.56
N ASN A 44 2.86 -1.35 13.78
CA ASN A 44 3.14 -0.74 12.48
C ASN A 44 3.71 0.68 12.58
N SER A 45 3.30 1.46 13.58
CA SER A 45 3.75 2.84 13.72
C SER A 45 5.15 2.99 14.26
N LEU A 46 5.68 2.01 14.97
CA LEU A 46 7.04 2.06 15.53
C LEU A 46 8.10 2.36 14.47
N TRP A 47 8.19 1.51 13.47
CA TRP A 47 9.18 1.68 12.40
C TRP A 47 8.84 2.85 11.46
N GLY A 48 7.56 3.11 11.23
CA GLY A 48 7.09 4.26 10.46
C GLY A 48 7.49 5.59 11.11
N LYS A 49 7.39 5.69 12.42
CA LYS A 49 7.84 6.86 13.17
C LYS A 49 9.34 7.12 13.03
N LEU A 50 10.16 6.07 13.02
CA LEU A 50 11.60 6.19 12.80
C LEU A 50 11.96 6.66 11.39
N GLY A 51 11.11 6.38 10.40
CA GLY A 51 11.27 6.83 9.02
C GLY A 51 10.54 8.14 8.69
N GLN A 52 9.88 8.74 9.66
CA GLN A 52 9.12 9.97 9.44
C GLN A 52 10.06 11.12 9.07
N LYS A 53 9.70 11.88 8.03
CA LYS A 53 10.36 13.15 7.74
C LYS A 53 10.04 14.15 8.85
N SER A 54 11.06 14.66 9.51
CA SER A 54 10.92 15.61 10.62
C SER A 54 10.95 17.09 10.18
N TYR A 55 10.96 17.34 8.87
CA TYR A 55 11.21 18.70 8.36
C TYR A 55 9.96 19.51 8.05
N ALA A 56 8.81 18.89 8.00
CA ALA A 56 7.58 19.63 7.71
C ALA A 56 6.90 20.02 9.02
N ILE A 57 6.78 21.32 9.23
CA ILE A 57 5.90 21.89 10.24
C ILE A 57 4.58 22.14 9.54
N THR A 58 3.51 21.56 10.08
CA THR A 58 2.14 21.78 9.62
C THR A 58 1.47 22.78 10.57
N GLU A 59 1.00 23.88 10.05
CA GLU A 59 0.38 24.93 10.84
C GLU A 59 -0.90 25.47 10.20
N TRP A 60 -1.92 25.66 11.02
CA TRP A 60 -3.16 26.34 10.64
C TRP A 60 -3.09 27.80 11.08
N VAL A 61 -3.05 28.70 10.12
CA VAL A 61 -2.92 30.13 10.34
C VAL A 61 -4.27 30.81 10.16
N HIS A 62 -4.68 31.59 11.16
CA HIS A 62 -5.96 32.29 11.18
C HIS A 62 -5.83 33.76 11.58
N THR A 63 -4.62 34.23 11.86
CA THR A 63 -4.35 35.63 12.21
C THR A 63 -3.43 36.27 11.18
N VAL A 64 -3.69 37.50 10.84
CA VAL A 64 -2.89 38.32 9.90
C VAL A 64 -1.44 38.46 10.43
N GLU A 65 -1.29 38.62 11.73
CA GLU A 65 0.05 38.75 12.35
C GLU A 65 0.90 37.51 12.14
N ARG A 66 0.29 36.31 12.32
CA ARG A 66 1.01 35.05 12.13
C ARG A 66 1.33 34.80 10.68
N GLU A 67 0.43 35.13 9.79
CA GLU A 67 0.65 35.06 8.36
C GLU A 67 1.79 35.98 7.91
N HIS A 68 1.81 37.24 8.32
CA HIS A 68 2.90 38.17 8.05
C HIS A 68 4.24 37.69 8.63
N HIS A 69 4.21 37.05 9.79
CA HIS A 69 5.41 36.45 10.35
C HIS A 69 5.95 35.34 9.45
N LEU A 70 5.11 34.41 9.02
CA LEU A 70 5.53 33.33 8.13
C LEU A 70 6.01 33.86 6.79
N GLN A 71 5.32 34.82 6.20
CA GLN A 71 5.73 35.44 4.95
C GLN A 71 7.12 36.08 5.05
N ARG A 72 7.41 36.77 6.16
CA ARG A 72 8.76 37.32 6.41
C ARG A 72 9.83 36.21 6.54
N GLN A 73 9.52 35.10 7.19
CA GLN A 73 10.43 33.96 7.31
C GLN A 73 10.68 33.28 5.97
N PHE A 74 9.66 33.17 5.11
CA PHE A 74 9.81 32.68 3.75
C PHE A 74 10.64 33.63 2.89
N ALA A 75 10.37 34.92 2.97
CA ALA A 75 11.11 35.95 2.22
C ALA A 75 12.58 36.03 2.64
N SER A 76 12.91 35.80 3.90
CA SER A 76 14.28 35.77 4.40
C SER A 76 15.04 34.47 4.06
N GLY A 77 14.37 33.46 3.53
CA GLY A 77 14.95 32.13 3.29
C GLY A 77 15.18 31.30 4.55
N ALA A 78 14.70 31.75 5.72
CA ALA A 78 14.79 30.97 6.96
C ALA A 78 13.84 29.76 6.95
N PHE A 79 12.70 29.92 6.30
CA PHE A 79 11.73 28.86 6.08
C PHE A 79 11.56 28.59 4.58
N GLU A 80 11.39 27.32 4.26
CA GLU A 80 11.03 26.89 2.90
C GLU A 80 9.59 26.39 2.90
N MET A 81 8.75 27.04 2.09
CA MET A 81 7.36 26.64 1.92
C MET A 81 7.28 25.35 1.10
N ILE A 82 6.54 24.37 1.63
CA ILE A 82 6.24 23.09 0.95
C ILE A 82 4.86 23.16 0.31
N SER A 83 3.86 23.64 1.07
CA SER A 83 2.51 23.87 0.57
C SER A 83 1.84 25.04 1.31
N CYS A 84 0.93 25.69 0.63
CA CYS A 84 0.05 26.73 1.18
C CYS A 84 -1.32 26.52 0.59
N VAL A 85 -2.29 26.16 1.42
CA VAL A 85 -3.65 25.82 0.97
C VAL A 85 -4.67 26.61 1.78
N PRO A 86 -5.33 27.61 1.19
CA PRO A 86 -6.51 28.22 1.82
C PRO A 86 -7.59 27.16 2.03
N LYS A 87 -8.08 27.05 3.22
CA LYS A 87 -9.12 26.06 3.60
C LYS A 87 -10.49 26.70 3.79
N THR A 88 -10.48 27.92 4.30
CA THR A 88 -11.66 28.78 4.43
C THR A 88 -11.22 30.23 4.26
N ASP A 89 -12.17 31.17 4.24
CA ASP A 89 -11.89 32.62 4.20
C ASP A 89 -11.05 33.10 5.41
N SER A 90 -10.98 32.30 6.47
CA SER A 90 -10.33 32.66 7.73
C SER A 90 -9.14 31.75 8.10
N PHE A 91 -8.89 30.68 7.37
CA PHE A 91 -7.85 29.71 7.71
C PHE A 91 -7.02 29.32 6.49
N ILE A 92 -5.71 29.43 6.65
CA ILE A 92 -4.72 28.96 5.68
C ILE A 92 -3.90 27.82 6.33
N HIS A 93 -3.74 26.75 5.61
CA HIS A 93 -2.92 25.61 6.00
C HIS A 93 -1.55 25.73 5.34
N TYR A 94 -0.51 25.86 6.14
CA TYR A 94 0.87 25.90 5.71
C TYR A 94 1.60 24.61 6.08
N ASP A 95 2.33 24.05 5.11
CA ASP A 95 3.39 23.09 5.36
C ASP A 95 4.71 23.75 4.98
N TYR A 96 5.65 23.80 5.90
CA TYR A 96 6.95 24.42 5.67
C TYR A 96 8.05 23.72 6.46
N ARG A 97 9.30 24.02 6.13
CA ARG A 97 10.49 23.56 6.88
C ARG A 97 11.40 24.72 7.24
N ILE A 98 12.10 24.57 8.34
CA ILE A 98 13.18 25.47 8.75
C ILE A 98 14.45 25.04 8.03
N VAL A 99 15.07 25.94 7.24
CA VAL A 99 16.15 25.58 6.30
C VAL A 99 17.42 25.11 7.03
N HIS A 100 17.70 25.64 8.23
CA HIS A 100 18.91 25.34 8.98
C HIS A 100 18.69 24.58 10.29
N ASP A 101 17.53 23.99 10.49
CA ASP A 101 17.26 23.23 11.71
C ASP A 101 17.74 21.78 11.59
N PHE A 102 19.01 21.57 11.93
CA PHE A 102 19.60 20.22 12.04
C PHE A 102 19.15 19.46 13.29
N ASN A 103 18.47 20.12 14.24
CA ASN A 103 18.06 19.51 15.52
C ASN A 103 16.87 18.57 15.37
N ASN A 104 16.14 18.64 14.27
CA ASN A 104 15.00 17.79 13.98
C ASN A 104 15.35 16.31 13.67
N LEU A 105 16.62 15.97 13.59
CA LEU A 105 17.08 14.60 13.31
C LEU A 105 17.14 13.70 14.55
N GLN A 106 16.93 14.24 15.75
CA GLN A 106 17.14 13.52 17.03
C GLN A 106 16.23 12.31 17.21
N ASN A 107 15.07 12.26 16.57
CA ASN A 107 14.09 11.21 16.76
C ASN A 107 13.87 10.33 15.52
N THR A 108 14.74 10.41 14.52
CA THR A 108 14.63 9.62 13.29
C THR A 108 15.76 8.61 13.18
N ALA A 109 15.45 7.43 12.72
CA ALA A 109 16.39 6.37 12.42
C ALA A 109 15.98 5.70 11.09
N VAL A 110 16.09 6.48 10.00
CA VAL A 110 15.64 6.09 8.66
C VAL A 110 16.23 4.74 8.22
N HIS A 111 17.48 4.46 8.61
CA HIS A 111 18.14 3.18 8.35
C HIS A 111 17.40 2.00 8.99
N ILE A 112 16.84 2.14 10.21
CA ILE A 112 16.05 1.09 10.86
C ILE A 112 14.75 0.89 10.08
N ALA A 113 14.04 1.97 9.75
CA ALA A 113 12.81 1.89 8.96
C ALA A 113 13.04 1.24 7.60
N ALA A 114 14.14 1.58 6.91
CA ALA A 114 14.53 0.95 5.66
C ALA A 114 14.84 -0.54 5.80
N HIS A 115 15.52 -0.95 6.89
CA HIS A 115 15.81 -2.34 7.18
C HIS A 115 14.54 -3.17 7.41
N VAL A 116 13.56 -2.65 8.15
CA VAL A 116 12.30 -3.35 8.40
C VAL A 116 11.57 -3.67 7.10
N SER A 117 11.39 -2.67 6.22
CA SER A 117 10.74 -2.89 4.92
C SER A 117 11.55 -3.79 3.98
N THR A 118 12.88 -3.68 4.01
CA THR A 118 13.77 -4.54 3.23
C THR A 118 13.69 -5.98 3.72
N TRP A 119 13.66 -6.18 5.04
CA TRP A 119 13.55 -7.53 5.62
C TRP A 119 12.23 -8.20 5.29
N GLY A 120 11.11 -7.46 5.28
CA GLY A 120 9.83 -7.95 4.79
C GLY A 120 9.94 -8.49 3.35
N ARG A 121 10.58 -7.76 2.46
CA ARG A 121 10.82 -8.20 1.07
C ARG A 121 11.72 -9.43 1.00
N VAL A 122 12.76 -9.50 1.83
CA VAL A 122 13.65 -10.67 1.88
C VAL A 122 12.90 -11.91 2.35
N ILE A 123 12.03 -11.79 3.36
CA ILE A 123 11.18 -12.88 3.84
C ILE A 123 10.23 -13.35 2.73
N LEU A 124 9.52 -12.41 2.10
CA LEU A 124 8.63 -12.73 0.98
C LEU A 124 9.38 -13.46 -0.15
N HIS A 125 10.54 -12.95 -0.53
CA HIS A 125 11.36 -13.61 -1.54
C HIS A 125 11.78 -15.02 -1.14
N ARG A 126 12.30 -15.19 0.08
CA ARG A 126 12.79 -16.50 0.54
C ARG A 126 11.68 -17.53 0.73
N LYS A 127 10.55 -17.12 1.31
CA LYS A 127 9.45 -18.03 1.65
C LYS A 127 8.49 -18.29 0.48
N VAL A 128 8.36 -17.35 -0.48
CA VAL A 128 7.40 -17.44 -1.58
C VAL A 128 8.05 -17.32 -2.94
N LEU A 129 8.65 -16.17 -3.27
CA LEU A 129 9.00 -15.86 -4.65
C LEU A 129 10.14 -16.74 -5.19
N ARG A 130 11.06 -17.17 -4.34
CA ARG A 130 12.15 -18.08 -4.75
C ARG A 130 11.62 -19.41 -5.25
N HIS A 131 10.51 -19.91 -4.70
CA HIS A 131 9.92 -21.21 -5.02
C HIS A 131 8.76 -21.12 -6.01
N HIS A 132 8.01 -20.02 -5.94
CA HIS A 132 6.77 -19.83 -6.71
C HIS A 132 6.78 -18.56 -7.57
N GLY A 133 7.94 -17.93 -7.79
CA GLY A 133 8.01 -16.62 -8.47
C GLY A 133 7.43 -16.60 -9.87
N GLN A 134 7.57 -17.66 -10.63
CA GLN A 134 6.96 -17.81 -11.96
C GLN A 134 5.42 -17.91 -11.92
N ARG A 135 4.86 -18.19 -10.74
CA ARG A 135 3.42 -18.31 -10.49
C ARG A 135 2.88 -17.21 -9.60
N ALA A 136 3.73 -16.24 -9.24
CA ALA A 136 3.30 -15.05 -8.52
C ALA A 136 2.55 -14.14 -9.48
N LEU A 137 1.25 -13.99 -9.25
CA LEU A 137 0.38 -13.14 -10.06
C LEU A 137 0.40 -11.69 -9.58
N TYR A 138 0.62 -11.49 -8.29
CA TYR A 138 0.64 -10.17 -7.66
C TYR A 138 1.48 -10.19 -6.39
N CYS A 139 2.21 -9.11 -6.15
CA CYS A 139 2.98 -8.91 -4.91
C CYS A 139 2.79 -7.47 -4.40
N ASP A 140 2.63 -7.32 -3.10
CA ASP A 140 2.61 -6.02 -2.45
C ASP A 140 3.34 -6.08 -1.10
N THR A 141 4.50 -5.45 -1.03
CA THR A 141 5.35 -5.28 0.15
C THR A 141 5.74 -6.60 0.84
N ASP A 142 4.82 -7.26 1.53
CA ASP A 142 5.00 -8.46 2.34
C ASP A 142 3.98 -9.57 2.01
N SER A 143 3.18 -9.38 0.98
CA SER A 143 2.15 -10.32 0.54
C SER A 143 2.29 -10.70 -0.93
N ALA A 144 1.80 -11.88 -1.29
CA ALA A 144 1.73 -12.33 -2.67
C ALA A 144 0.43 -13.10 -2.93
N ILE A 145 -0.08 -12.98 -4.15
CA ILE A 145 -1.11 -13.85 -4.69
C ILE A 145 -0.42 -14.77 -5.69
N ILE A 146 -0.51 -16.07 -5.45
CA ILE A 146 0.17 -17.08 -6.25
C ILE A 146 -0.86 -18.04 -6.85
N TYR A 147 -0.55 -18.52 -8.06
CA TYR A 147 -1.28 -19.61 -8.69
C TYR A 147 -0.62 -20.93 -8.32
N LEU A 148 -1.37 -21.86 -7.76
CA LEU A 148 -0.91 -23.20 -7.41
C LEU A 148 -1.70 -24.25 -8.19
N ARG A 149 -1.00 -25.23 -8.74
CA ARG A 149 -1.59 -26.44 -9.29
C ARG A 149 -1.80 -27.43 -8.17
N LYS A 150 -2.56 -28.50 -8.43
CA LYS A 150 -2.84 -29.55 -7.44
C LYS A 150 -1.58 -30.25 -6.93
N GLU A 151 -0.57 -30.36 -7.78
CA GLU A 151 0.74 -30.99 -7.47
C GLU A 151 1.73 -30.07 -6.76
N ASP A 152 1.44 -28.77 -6.69
CA ASP A 152 2.34 -27.81 -6.10
C ASP A 152 2.27 -27.83 -4.57
N THR A 153 3.44 -27.68 -3.95
CA THR A 153 3.51 -27.55 -2.51
C THR A 153 3.08 -26.15 -2.07
N MET A 154 2.14 -26.07 -1.15
CA MET A 154 1.75 -24.81 -0.51
C MET A 154 2.94 -24.21 0.24
N PRO A 155 3.14 -22.88 0.20
CA PRO A 155 4.06 -22.22 1.11
C PRO A 155 3.69 -22.52 2.56
N PHE A 156 4.71 -22.66 3.40
CA PHE A 156 4.48 -22.86 4.83
C PHE A 156 3.74 -21.64 5.41
N VAL A 157 2.64 -21.90 6.07
CA VAL A 157 1.85 -20.93 6.84
C VAL A 157 1.91 -21.29 8.32
N GLY A 158 1.88 -20.30 9.20
CA GLY A 158 1.96 -20.50 10.65
C GLY A 158 1.52 -19.26 11.41
N ASP A 159 1.49 -19.41 12.73
CA ASP A 159 0.98 -18.38 13.65
C ASP A 159 2.10 -17.59 14.33
N ASN A 160 3.35 -17.98 14.14
CA ASN A 160 4.47 -17.28 14.76
C ASN A 160 4.79 -15.96 14.06
N LEU A 161 5.39 -15.05 14.81
CA LEU A 161 5.84 -13.78 14.26
C LEU A 161 6.83 -13.99 13.10
N GLY A 162 6.47 -13.50 11.92
CA GLY A 162 7.23 -13.65 10.67
C GLY A 162 6.84 -14.87 9.84
N ASP A 163 5.85 -15.66 10.26
CA ASP A 163 5.24 -16.68 9.40
C ASP A 163 4.27 -16.07 8.40
N LEU A 164 4.05 -16.79 7.32
CA LEU A 164 3.04 -16.43 6.33
C LEU A 164 1.67 -16.87 6.82
N THR A 165 0.65 -16.10 6.50
CA THR A 165 -0.75 -16.43 6.83
C THR A 165 -1.56 -16.50 5.54
N ASN A 166 -2.42 -17.50 5.41
CA ASN A 166 -3.43 -17.52 4.35
C ASN A 166 -4.54 -16.51 4.68
N GLU A 167 -4.57 -15.40 3.96
CA GLU A 167 -5.54 -14.33 4.21
C GLU A 167 -6.93 -14.60 3.62
N VAL A 168 -7.10 -15.57 2.71
CA VAL A 168 -8.36 -15.80 2.01
C VAL A 168 -9.53 -16.11 2.97
N PRO A 169 -9.39 -16.97 3.97
CA PRO A 169 -10.44 -17.21 4.96
C PRO A 169 -10.83 -15.95 5.75
N LYS A 170 -9.83 -15.12 6.08
CA LYS A 170 -10.06 -13.88 6.80
C LYS A 170 -10.82 -12.85 5.96
N ILE A 171 -10.48 -12.73 4.69
CA ILE A 171 -11.19 -11.83 3.77
C ILE A 171 -12.68 -12.17 3.72
N LEU A 172 -13.04 -13.46 3.71
CA LEU A 172 -14.43 -13.91 3.75
C LEU A 172 -15.13 -13.53 5.05
N LYS A 173 -14.48 -13.76 6.19
CA LYS A 173 -15.01 -13.40 7.52
C LYS A 173 -15.21 -11.89 7.65
N ASP A 174 -14.23 -11.09 7.25
CA ASP A 174 -14.32 -9.63 7.25
C ASP A 174 -15.45 -9.12 6.33
N GLY A 175 -15.75 -9.86 5.26
CA GLY A 175 -16.91 -9.64 4.37
C GLY A 175 -18.24 -10.18 4.90
N GLY A 176 -18.31 -10.59 6.17
CA GLY A 176 -19.54 -11.12 6.80
C GLY A 176 -19.97 -12.47 6.28
N LYS A 177 -19.06 -13.26 5.69
CA LYS A 177 -19.38 -14.59 5.15
C LYS A 177 -18.98 -15.68 6.13
N THR A 178 -19.94 -16.53 6.48
CA THR A 178 -19.71 -17.79 7.16
C THR A 178 -19.57 -18.91 6.13
N PHE A 179 -18.61 -19.78 6.32
CA PHE A 179 -18.37 -20.90 5.40
C PHE A 179 -17.73 -22.09 6.13
N THR A 180 -17.84 -23.25 5.51
CA THR A 180 -17.15 -24.48 5.90
C THR A 180 -16.25 -24.93 4.73
N GLY A 181 -15.20 -25.71 5.06
CA GLY A 181 -14.26 -26.19 4.07
C GLY A 181 -13.20 -25.16 3.67
N GLU A 182 -12.62 -25.35 2.50
CA GLU A 182 -11.52 -24.53 2.00
C GLU A 182 -12.04 -23.33 1.20
N ALA A 183 -11.28 -22.24 1.28
CA ALA A 183 -11.51 -21.02 0.52
C ALA A 183 -10.31 -20.71 -0.38
N TYR A 184 -10.57 -20.34 -1.62
CA TYR A 184 -9.56 -20.03 -2.62
C TYR A 184 -10.01 -18.90 -3.55
N ILE A 185 -9.03 -18.24 -4.17
CA ILE A 185 -9.30 -17.26 -5.21
C ILE A 185 -9.53 -18.01 -6.52
N ARG A 186 -10.75 -17.94 -7.02
CA ARG A 186 -11.17 -18.57 -8.29
C ARG A 186 -10.70 -17.76 -9.50
N GLU A 187 -10.86 -16.45 -9.41
CA GLU A 187 -10.52 -15.51 -10.47
C GLU A 187 -9.98 -14.22 -9.88
N ALA A 188 -8.99 -13.62 -10.52
CA ALA A 188 -8.41 -12.36 -10.09
C ALA A 188 -8.17 -11.45 -11.29
N VAL A 189 -8.40 -10.16 -11.09
CA VAL A 189 -8.18 -9.11 -12.09
C VAL A 189 -7.23 -8.09 -11.49
N PHE A 190 -6.05 -7.92 -12.07
CA PHE A 190 -5.04 -6.95 -11.61
C PHE A 190 -4.96 -5.80 -12.61
N VAL A 191 -5.25 -4.59 -12.15
CA VAL A 191 -5.25 -3.38 -12.99
C VAL A 191 -3.96 -2.58 -12.77
N ALA A 192 -3.57 -2.40 -11.50
CA ALA A 192 -2.39 -1.64 -11.10
C ALA A 192 -1.98 -2.02 -9.66
N PRO A 193 -0.82 -1.57 -9.17
CA PRO A 193 -0.46 -1.73 -7.78
C PRO A 193 -1.55 -1.18 -6.85
N LYS A 194 -2.00 -2.01 -5.91
CA LYS A 194 -3.11 -1.73 -4.97
C LYS A 194 -4.45 -1.41 -5.66
N THR A 195 -4.65 -1.95 -6.88
CA THR A 195 -5.90 -1.83 -7.63
C THR A 195 -6.18 -3.16 -8.33
N TYR A 196 -7.06 -3.96 -7.73
CA TYR A 196 -7.38 -5.31 -8.19
C TYR A 196 -8.76 -5.75 -7.70
N ALA A 197 -9.30 -6.77 -8.33
CA ALA A 197 -10.54 -7.43 -7.92
C ALA A 197 -10.33 -8.94 -7.81
N LEU A 198 -10.90 -9.56 -6.78
CA LEU A 198 -10.81 -10.97 -6.49
C LEU A 198 -12.21 -11.57 -6.43
N HIS A 199 -12.42 -12.69 -7.12
CA HIS A 199 -13.54 -13.59 -6.91
C HIS A 199 -13.06 -14.76 -6.05
N ILE A 200 -13.54 -14.80 -4.83
CA ILE A 200 -13.21 -15.83 -3.85
C ILE A 200 -14.39 -16.81 -3.79
N GLN A 201 -14.07 -18.09 -3.83
CA GLN A 201 -15.02 -19.18 -3.73
C GLN A 201 -14.60 -20.16 -2.65
N THR A 202 -15.59 -20.80 -2.03
CA THR A 202 -15.36 -21.88 -1.08
C THR A 202 -15.81 -23.22 -1.67
N THR A 203 -15.30 -24.32 -1.13
CA THR A 203 -15.73 -25.67 -1.51
C THR A 203 -17.20 -25.93 -1.19
N CYS A 204 -17.79 -25.21 -0.24
CA CYS A 204 -19.24 -25.27 0.05
C CYS A 204 -20.10 -24.35 -0.83
N GLY A 205 -19.51 -23.68 -1.86
CA GLY A 205 -20.25 -22.89 -2.85
C GLY A 205 -20.48 -21.42 -2.48
N VAL A 206 -19.93 -20.92 -1.38
CA VAL A 206 -19.99 -19.49 -1.04
C VAL A 206 -19.14 -18.70 -2.01
N ASN A 207 -19.68 -17.62 -2.56
CA ASN A 207 -18.98 -16.68 -3.44
C ASN A 207 -18.86 -15.32 -2.76
N TYR A 208 -17.70 -14.70 -2.89
CA TYR A 208 -17.42 -13.37 -2.39
C TYR A 208 -16.51 -12.59 -3.36
N TYR A 209 -16.82 -11.32 -3.57
CA TYR A 209 -16.05 -10.45 -4.43
C TYR A 209 -15.40 -9.36 -3.61
N LYS A 210 -14.08 -9.28 -3.66
CA LYS A 210 -13.29 -8.21 -3.03
C LYS A 210 -12.73 -7.31 -4.11
N VAL A 211 -13.00 -6.02 -4.00
CA VAL A 211 -12.42 -4.99 -4.87
C VAL A 211 -11.55 -4.08 -4.03
N VAL A 212 -10.33 -3.83 -4.48
CA VAL A 212 -9.39 -2.90 -3.88
C VAL A 212 -9.00 -1.88 -4.93
N CYS A 213 -9.11 -0.60 -4.59
CA CYS A 213 -8.70 0.48 -5.49
C CYS A 213 -7.96 1.57 -4.71
N LYS A 214 -6.69 1.75 -5.00
CA LYS A 214 -5.86 2.77 -4.33
C LYS A 214 -6.47 4.16 -4.47
N GLY A 215 -6.69 4.82 -3.32
CA GLY A 215 -7.27 6.17 -3.26
C GLY A 215 -8.79 6.22 -3.40
N PHE A 216 -9.43 5.05 -3.38
CA PHE A 216 -10.86 4.89 -3.32
C PHE A 216 -11.22 3.78 -2.34
N GLU A 217 -12.19 4.02 -1.48
CA GLU A 217 -12.77 2.98 -0.64
C GLU A 217 -14.15 2.59 -1.19
N PRO A 218 -14.42 1.30 -1.40
CA PRO A 218 -15.76 0.83 -1.77
C PRO A 218 -16.76 1.25 -0.69
N SER A 219 -17.81 1.94 -1.10
CA SER A 219 -18.91 2.34 -0.25
C SER A 219 -20.23 1.83 -0.85
N TYR A 220 -21.30 1.88 -0.08
CA TYR A 220 -22.62 1.53 -0.59
C TYR A 220 -23.03 2.37 -1.82
N GLN A 221 -22.64 3.65 -1.83
CA GLN A 221 -22.96 4.58 -2.91
C GLN A 221 -22.22 4.26 -4.22
N ASN A 222 -20.97 3.77 -4.11
CA ASN A 222 -20.13 3.48 -5.26
C ASN A 222 -19.99 1.97 -5.58
N ALA A 223 -20.73 1.11 -4.86
CA ALA A 223 -20.64 -0.34 -5.02
C ALA A 223 -20.98 -0.83 -6.45
N LYS A 224 -21.81 -0.09 -7.19
CA LYS A 224 -22.13 -0.40 -8.59
C LYS A 224 -20.94 -0.21 -9.52
N GLU A 225 -20.12 0.82 -9.27
CA GLU A 225 -18.90 1.12 -10.02
C GLU A 225 -17.77 0.17 -9.63
N PHE A 226 -17.65 -0.12 -8.33
CA PHE A 226 -16.62 -0.98 -7.76
C PHE A 226 -17.03 -2.45 -7.74
N HIS A 227 -17.45 -2.96 -8.90
CA HIS A 227 -17.84 -4.36 -9.03
C HIS A 227 -16.77 -5.16 -9.79
N PHE A 228 -16.59 -6.43 -9.43
CA PHE A 228 -15.63 -7.34 -10.06
C PHE A 228 -15.73 -7.34 -11.59
N GLU A 229 -16.94 -7.44 -12.13
CA GLU A 229 -17.17 -7.48 -13.58
C GLU A 229 -16.75 -6.18 -14.30
N ASN A 230 -16.87 -5.02 -13.65
CA ASN A 230 -16.41 -3.76 -14.24
C ASN A 230 -14.88 -3.72 -14.34
N PHE A 231 -14.16 -4.22 -13.32
CA PHE A 231 -12.72 -4.38 -13.39
C PHE A 231 -12.29 -5.37 -14.46
N LYS A 232 -13.02 -6.48 -14.61
CA LYS A 232 -12.77 -7.49 -15.65
C LYS A 232 -12.96 -6.91 -17.05
N LYS A 233 -14.06 -6.21 -17.29
CA LYS A 233 -14.30 -5.52 -18.57
C LYS A 233 -13.22 -4.51 -18.89
N LEU A 234 -12.76 -3.74 -17.89
CA LEU A 234 -11.68 -2.76 -18.05
C LEU A 234 -10.39 -3.42 -18.55
N VAL A 235 -9.99 -4.53 -17.97
CA VAL A 235 -8.76 -5.23 -18.37
C VAL A 235 -8.93 -5.86 -19.75
N LEU A 236 -10.08 -6.52 -20.00
CA LEU A 236 -10.33 -7.18 -21.27
C LEU A 236 -10.45 -6.19 -22.44
N SER A 237 -11.00 -5.01 -22.23
CA SER A 237 -11.09 -3.98 -23.27
C SER A 237 -9.73 -3.47 -23.75
N LYS A 238 -8.67 -3.68 -22.96
CA LYS A 238 -7.30 -3.25 -23.27
C LYS A 238 -6.45 -4.34 -23.93
N THR A 239 -6.87 -5.59 -23.86
CA THR A 239 -6.20 -6.71 -24.54
C THR A 239 -6.64 -6.90 -25.98
N SER A 240 -7.75 -6.27 -26.41
CA SER A 240 -8.09 -6.17 -27.82
C SER A 240 -7.24 -5.08 -28.47
N ASP A 241 -6.57 -5.40 -29.56
CA ASP A 241 -5.65 -4.56 -30.35
C ASP A 241 -6.32 -3.27 -30.97
N GLY A 242 -7.22 -2.64 -30.23
CA GLY A 242 -7.82 -1.36 -30.60
C GLY A 242 -6.88 -0.19 -30.31
N PRO A 243 -6.78 0.79 -31.23
CA PRO A 243 -5.87 1.93 -31.11
C PRO A 243 -6.16 2.87 -29.93
N ASP A 244 -7.30 2.74 -29.29
CA ASP A 244 -7.75 3.62 -28.22
C ASP A 244 -8.01 2.80 -26.95
N GLY A 245 -6.96 2.64 -26.14
CA GLY A 245 -7.15 2.17 -24.77
C GLY A 245 -8.08 3.12 -24.02
N LEU A 246 -9.36 2.77 -23.97
CA LEU A 246 -10.38 3.54 -23.24
C LEU A 246 -9.95 3.66 -21.78
N ASP A 247 -9.55 4.86 -21.40
CA ASP A 247 -9.36 5.23 -20.03
C ASP A 247 -10.72 5.18 -19.32
N TYR A 248 -10.85 4.28 -18.35
CA TYR A 248 -12.08 4.20 -17.57
C TYR A 248 -12.04 5.26 -16.48
N LEU A 249 -12.95 6.23 -16.57
CA LEU A 249 -13.17 7.21 -15.52
C LEU A 249 -14.16 6.63 -14.51
N MET A 250 -13.68 6.32 -13.33
CA MET A 250 -14.54 5.99 -12.21
C MET A 250 -14.80 7.25 -11.40
N GLY A 251 -16.04 7.70 -11.41
CA GLY A 251 -16.51 8.78 -10.55
C GLY A 251 -17.35 8.24 -9.43
N ALA A 252 -17.05 8.61 -8.19
CA ALA A 252 -17.86 8.21 -7.07
C ALA A 252 -17.95 9.31 -6.01
N PRO A 253 -19.14 9.53 -5.41
CA PRO A 253 -19.23 10.36 -4.22
C PRO A 253 -18.45 9.70 -3.09
N THR A 254 -17.62 10.49 -2.43
CA THR A 254 -16.90 10.08 -1.23
C THR A 254 -17.33 10.92 -0.06
N LEU A 255 -17.72 10.25 1.02
CA LEU A 255 -18.00 10.90 2.28
C LEU A 255 -16.69 11.01 3.07
N ARG A 256 -16.30 12.22 3.43
CA ARG A 256 -15.18 12.48 4.32
C ARG A 256 -15.69 13.17 5.57
N PHE A 257 -15.10 12.80 6.71
CA PHE A 257 -15.34 13.51 7.95
C PHE A 257 -14.24 14.55 8.13
N GLU A 258 -14.61 15.82 8.01
CA GLU A 258 -13.69 16.93 8.19
C GLU A 258 -13.92 17.60 9.53
N SER A 259 -12.83 17.94 10.22
CA SER A 259 -12.93 18.73 11.45
C SER A 259 -13.23 20.17 11.09
N SER A 260 -14.39 20.66 11.48
CA SER A 260 -14.75 22.08 11.37
C SER A 260 -14.31 22.81 12.62
N MET A 261 -13.21 23.57 12.54
CA MET A 261 -12.70 24.35 13.67
C MET A 261 -13.67 25.48 14.10
N SER A 262 -14.39 26.07 13.17
CA SER A 262 -15.38 27.12 13.47
C SER A 262 -16.58 26.62 14.28
N ARG A 263 -16.88 25.32 14.21
CA ARG A 263 -18.03 24.71 14.90
C ARG A 263 -17.62 23.74 16.01
N ASN A 264 -16.33 23.52 16.19
CA ASN A 264 -15.76 22.51 17.10
C ASN A 264 -16.44 21.14 16.96
N LYS A 265 -16.77 20.75 15.74
CA LYS A 265 -17.50 19.55 15.37
C LYS A 265 -16.84 18.87 14.19
N ILE A 266 -16.97 17.56 14.15
CA ILE A 266 -16.67 16.76 12.95
C ILE A 266 -17.90 16.85 12.04
N VAL A 267 -17.71 17.36 10.83
CA VAL A 267 -18.80 17.54 9.86
C VAL A 267 -18.56 16.56 8.70
N PRO A 268 -19.57 15.78 8.32
CA PRO A 268 -19.48 14.99 7.09
C PRO A 268 -19.47 15.93 5.90
N THR A 269 -18.47 15.80 5.04
CA THR A 269 -18.35 16.57 3.81
C THR A 269 -18.42 15.60 2.64
N GLU A 270 -19.39 15.81 1.76
CA GLU A 270 -19.46 15.07 0.51
C GLU A 270 -18.51 15.69 -0.50
N SER A 271 -17.66 14.86 -1.08
CA SER A 271 -16.82 15.23 -2.21
C SER A 271 -16.99 14.24 -3.34
N TYR A 272 -16.96 14.71 -4.56
CA TYR A 272 -16.99 13.84 -5.73
C TYR A 272 -15.56 13.61 -6.18
N ALA A 273 -15.08 12.38 -6.09
CA ALA A 273 -13.74 12.02 -6.54
C ALA A 273 -13.84 11.26 -7.86
N VAL A 274 -13.09 11.70 -8.86
CA VAL A 274 -12.95 11.00 -10.13
C VAL A 274 -11.57 10.38 -10.18
N LYS A 275 -11.52 9.09 -10.48
CA LYS A 275 -10.26 8.38 -10.67
C LYS A 275 -10.21 7.81 -12.07
N LYS A 276 -9.18 8.19 -12.80
CA LYS A 276 -8.84 7.58 -14.06
C LYS A 276 -8.09 6.27 -13.81
N LEU A 277 -8.67 5.16 -14.22
CA LEU A 277 -8.00 3.87 -14.26
C LEU A 277 -7.40 3.69 -15.64
N THR A 278 -6.09 3.94 -15.73
CA THR A 278 -5.34 3.63 -16.94
C THR A 278 -4.84 2.20 -16.86
N GLY A 279 -5.03 1.40 -17.90
CA GLY A 279 -4.41 0.07 -17.97
C GLY A 279 -2.95 0.12 -18.40
N ALA A 280 -2.41 1.31 -18.64
CA ALA A 280 -1.00 1.49 -18.86
C ALA A 280 -0.28 1.47 -17.50
N TYR A 281 0.59 0.48 -17.30
CA TYR A 281 1.54 0.48 -16.20
C TYR A 281 2.71 1.39 -16.58
N ASP A 282 2.65 2.63 -16.14
CA ASP A 282 3.64 3.68 -16.44
C ASP A 282 4.85 3.69 -15.48
N LYS A 283 4.87 2.79 -14.49
CA LYS A 283 5.96 2.65 -13.51
C LYS A 283 7.01 1.60 -13.88
N GLY A 284 7.05 1.22 -15.12
CA GLY A 284 8.01 0.27 -15.66
C GLY A 284 8.06 0.37 -17.17
N VAL A 285 9.05 -0.27 -17.75
CA VAL A 285 9.18 -0.41 -19.21
C VAL A 285 8.81 -1.84 -19.58
N ASN A 286 7.95 -2.01 -20.58
CA ASN A 286 7.67 -3.33 -21.11
C ASN A 286 8.94 -3.94 -21.70
N HIS A 287 9.18 -5.20 -21.39
CA HIS A 287 10.31 -5.91 -21.96
C HIS A 287 10.16 -5.96 -23.50
N PRO A 288 11.21 -5.63 -24.27
CA PRO A 288 11.10 -5.51 -25.73
C PRO A 288 10.74 -6.81 -26.43
N LEU A 289 11.11 -7.95 -25.86
CA LEU A 289 10.88 -9.29 -26.44
C LEU A 289 9.72 -10.04 -25.78
N ASP A 290 9.32 -9.70 -24.58
CA ASP A 290 8.19 -10.33 -23.88
C ASP A 290 7.30 -9.28 -23.22
N LYS A 291 6.19 -8.96 -23.87
CA LYS A 291 5.22 -7.96 -23.40
C LYS A 291 4.58 -8.31 -22.05
N ARG A 292 4.73 -9.54 -21.55
CA ARG A 292 4.24 -9.97 -20.23
C ARG A 292 5.19 -9.58 -19.10
N LEU A 293 6.41 -9.20 -19.42
CA LEU A 293 7.42 -8.78 -18.48
C LEU A 293 7.51 -7.26 -18.43
N VAL A 294 7.60 -6.73 -17.22
CA VAL A 294 7.78 -5.29 -16.95
C VAL A 294 9.07 -5.09 -16.19
N ILE A 295 9.95 -4.25 -16.75
CA ILE A 295 11.19 -3.85 -16.11
C ILE A 295 10.91 -2.60 -15.29
N PRO A 296 11.15 -2.60 -13.96
CA PRO A 296 10.89 -1.42 -13.14
C PRO A 296 11.82 -0.26 -13.52
N TYR A 297 11.32 0.96 -13.44
CA TYR A 297 12.17 2.15 -13.56
C TYR A 297 13.22 2.16 -12.43
N GLY A 298 14.47 2.40 -12.79
CA GLY A 298 15.56 2.52 -11.85
C GLY A 298 16.73 3.30 -12.49
N PRO A 299 17.77 3.64 -11.72
CA PRO A 299 18.97 4.27 -12.26
C PRO A 299 19.74 3.38 -13.24
N PHE A 300 19.38 2.10 -13.33
CA PHE A 300 19.84 1.18 -14.34
C PHE A 300 18.78 1.05 -15.44
N GLN A 301 19.00 1.71 -16.56
CA GLN A 301 18.46 1.22 -17.82
C GLN A 301 19.36 0.04 -18.22
N PRO A 302 18.86 -1.20 -18.20
CA PRO A 302 19.67 -2.31 -18.66
C PRO A 302 20.00 -2.05 -20.13
N GLN A 303 21.30 -2.09 -20.47
CA GLN A 303 21.71 -2.10 -21.87
C GLN A 303 21.03 -3.29 -22.57
N ALA A 304 20.78 -3.18 -23.86
CA ALA A 304 20.10 -4.24 -24.62
C ALA A 304 20.75 -5.62 -24.46
N SER A 305 22.07 -5.67 -24.22
CA SER A 305 22.84 -6.88 -23.91
C SER A 305 22.42 -7.53 -22.58
N PHE A 306 22.11 -6.74 -21.53
CA PHE A 306 21.67 -7.27 -20.25
C PHE A 306 20.26 -7.88 -20.32
N LEU A 307 19.42 -7.37 -21.22
CA LEU A 307 18.08 -7.91 -21.46
C LEU A 307 18.14 -9.26 -22.18
N GLN A 308 19.19 -9.51 -22.98
CA GLN A 308 19.43 -10.80 -23.61
C GLN A 308 19.97 -11.87 -22.64
N GLU A 309 20.76 -11.45 -21.63
CA GLU A 309 21.25 -12.34 -20.57
C GLU A 309 20.16 -12.79 -19.60
N LEU A 310 19.12 -11.97 -19.38
CA LEU A 310 17.97 -12.33 -18.54
C LEU A 310 17.03 -13.36 -19.17
N HIS A 311 17.18 -13.61 -20.48
CA HIS A 311 16.49 -14.67 -21.22
C HIS A 311 17.50 -15.58 -21.94
N PRO A 312 18.11 -16.51 -21.21
CA PRO A 312 18.61 -17.67 -21.94
C PRO A 312 17.39 -18.35 -22.52
N THR A 313 17.39 -18.44 -23.86
CA THR A 313 16.41 -19.19 -24.65
C THR A 313 16.31 -20.63 -24.14
N LYS A 314 15.57 -20.86 -23.08
CA LYS A 314 15.09 -22.18 -22.70
C LYS A 314 13.63 -22.24 -23.10
N HIS A 315 13.41 -22.93 -24.19
CA HIS A 315 12.11 -23.44 -24.58
C HIS A 315 11.52 -24.16 -23.38
N TYR A 316 10.42 -23.61 -22.84
CA TYR A 316 9.55 -24.33 -21.94
C TYR A 316 8.54 -25.05 -22.82
N GLU A 317 8.77 -26.33 -23.07
CA GLU A 317 7.76 -27.26 -23.50
C GLU A 317 6.72 -27.48 -22.38
#